data_c2fa5cf43ccee87537e27a3c34cc6ccd
#
_entry.id   c2fa5cf43ccee87537e27a3c34cc6ccd
#
_cell.length_a   1.000
_cell.length_b   1.000
_cell.length_c   1.000
_cell.angle_alpha   90.00
_cell.angle_beta   90.00
_cell.angle_gamma   90.00
#
_symmetry.space_group_name_H-M   'P 1'
#
loop_
_entity.id
_entity.type
_entity.pdbx_description
1 polymer ?
#
loop_
_entity_poly.entity_id
_entity_poly.type
_entity_poly.pdbx_seq_one_letter_code
_entity_poly.pdbx_strand_id
1 'polypeptide(L)'
;NKKGSLGCPYANRDYRTVNPEYGTLEDFLHLVEEIHKRGMKCIIDVVYNHTSPDSTLVAEHPDYFYYKPDGCRGNKVGDWTDVVDLNYENRALWQYQIDSLCYWAQYVDGFRCDVASTVPVAFWQEARRAVEQIRPGAIWLGESVHLAHIQAFREMGFYAATDTELFTAFDILYPYDLWPLYEDVTEGRLPLSRWFDAVDYQE
;
A
#
# COMPACT_ATOMS: atom_id res chain seq x y z
N ASN A 1 -16.65 3.49 -6.83
CA ASN A 1 -15.72 3.98 -7.76
C ASN A 1 -16.27 4.94 -8.81
N LYS A 2 -15.62 6.06 -9.10
CA LYS A 2 -16.29 7.21 -9.70
C LYS A 2 -15.81 7.68 -11.06
N LYS A 3 -14.77 7.08 -11.61
CA LYS A 3 -14.23 7.50 -12.91
C LYS A 3 -14.80 6.69 -14.07
N GLY A 4 -16.06 6.79 -14.35
CA GLY A 4 -16.69 6.04 -15.43
C GLY A 4 -17.22 4.67 -14.99
N SER A 5 -17.26 3.69 -15.87
CA SER A 5 -17.97 2.43 -15.65
C SER A 5 -17.26 1.43 -14.73
N LEU A 6 -15.93 1.34 -14.80
CA LEU A 6 -15.15 0.37 -14.03
C LEU A 6 -14.38 1.00 -12.86
N GLY A 7 -14.18 2.28 -12.91
CA GLY A 7 -13.48 3.03 -11.92
C GLY A 7 -11.97 2.76 -11.78
N CYS A 8 -11.39 3.23 -10.67
CA CYS A 8 -9.98 3.05 -10.40
C CYS A 8 -9.76 1.79 -9.56
N PRO A 9 -8.87 0.85 -9.93
CA PRO A 9 -8.57 -0.34 -9.14
C PRO A 9 -7.99 -0.01 -7.76
N TYR A 10 -7.40 1.18 -7.61
CA TYR A 10 -6.86 1.66 -6.34
C TYR A 10 -7.90 2.41 -5.47
N ALA A 11 -9.16 2.47 -5.86
CA ALA A 11 -10.25 3.03 -5.08
C ALA A 11 -11.12 1.90 -4.52
N ASN A 12 -10.69 1.27 -3.42
CA ASN A 12 -11.36 0.12 -2.84
C ASN A 12 -12.72 0.49 -2.26
N ARG A 13 -13.72 -0.35 -2.54
CA ARG A 13 -15.04 -0.25 -1.93
C ARG A 13 -15.15 -1.07 -0.65
N ASP A 14 -14.56 -2.27 -0.65
CA ASP A 14 -14.57 -3.21 0.47
C ASP A 14 -13.23 -3.95 0.53
N TYR A 15 -12.67 -4.08 1.73
CA TYR A 15 -11.36 -4.69 1.94
C TYR A 15 -11.39 -6.22 2.07
N ARG A 16 -12.57 -6.84 2.15
CA ARG A 16 -12.71 -8.29 2.43
C ARG A 16 -13.50 -9.04 1.37
N THR A 17 -13.85 -8.39 0.26
CA THR A 17 -14.61 -9.01 -0.82
C THR A 17 -13.85 -8.99 -2.13
N VAL A 18 -14.12 -9.98 -2.98
CA VAL A 18 -13.67 -9.97 -4.37
C VAL A 18 -14.63 -9.11 -5.19
N ASN A 19 -14.11 -8.33 -6.12
CA ASN A 19 -14.97 -7.58 -7.04
C ASN A 19 -15.75 -8.55 -7.94
N PRO A 20 -17.10 -8.52 -7.90
CA PRO A 20 -17.94 -9.48 -8.64
C PRO A 20 -17.79 -9.38 -10.16
N GLU A 21 -17.20 -8.31 -10.70
CA GLU A 21 -16.86 -8.20 -12.13
C GLU A 21 -15.72 -9.16 -12.53
N TYR A 22 -14.88 -9.56 -11.57
CA TYR A 22 -13.75 -10.47 -11.80
C TYR A 22 -14.02 -11.91 -11.34
N GLY A 23 -15.10 -12.13 -10.62
CA GLY A 23 -15.48 -13.45 -10.14
C GLY A 23 -15.84 -13.49 -8.66
N THR A 24 -15.80 -14.69 -8.11
CA THR A 24 -16.14 -15.00 -6.72
C THR A 24 -14.88 -15.21 -5.87
N LEU A 25 -15.04 -15.37 -4.57
CA LEU A 25 -13.96 -15.81 -3.70
C LEU A 25 -13.44 -17.21 -4.12
N GLU A 26 -14.32 -18.11 -4.56
CA GLU A 26 -13.92 -19.45 -5.04
C GLU A 26 -13.02 -19.35 -6.28
N ASP A 27 -13.35 -18.48 -7.22
CA ASP A 27 -12.53 -18.25 -8.41
C ASP A 27 -11.14 -17.70 -8.02
N PHE A 28 -11.09 -16.78 -7.05
CA PHE A 28 -9.83 -16.26 -6.53
C PHE A 28 -9.00 -17.36 -5.85
N LEU A 29 -9.61 -18.19 -5.01
CA LEU A 29 -8.92 -19.29 -4.33
C LEU A 29 -8.40 -20.33 -5.34
N HIS A 30 -9.19 -20.62 -6.38
CA HIS A 30 -8.73 -21.47 -7.47
C HIS A 30 -7.52 -20.88 -8.21
N LEU A 31 -7.52 -19.57 -8.47
CA LEU A 31 -6.37 -18.89 -9.06
C LEU A 31 -5.12 -19.04 -8.18
N VAL A 32 -5.24 -18.81 -6.86
CA VAL A 32 -4.13 -18.97 -5.93
C VAL A 32 -3.59 -20.40 -5.92
N GLU A 33 -4.48 -21.40 -5.92
CA GLU A 33 -4.10 -22.81 -6.01
C GLU A 33 -3.31 -23.10 -7.30
N GLU A 34 -3.77 -22.60 -8.44
CA GLU A 34 -3.11 -22.78 -9.72
C GLU A 34 -1.74 -22.07 -9.81
N ILE A 35 -1.59 -20.94 -9.13
CA ILE A 35 -0.29 -20.25 -8.94
C ILE A 35 0.67 -21.14 -8.15
N HIS A 36 0.21 -21.68 -7.02
CA HIS A 36 1.00 -22.55 -6.15
C HIS A 36 1.42 -23.85 -6.84
N LYS A 37 0.52 -24.48 -7.62
CA LYS A 37 0.84 -25.68 -8.42
C LYS A 37 2.00 -25.46 -9.40
N ARG A 38 2.24 -24.21 -9.81
CA ARG A 38 3.34 -23.82 -10.70
C ARG A 38 4.60 -23.40 -9.95
N GLY A 39 4.63 -23.58 -8.62
CA GLY A 39 5.78 -23.20 -7.78
C GLY A 39 5.95 -21.70 -7.58
N MET A 40 4.94 -20.90 -7.93
CA MET A 40 4.95 -19.45 -7.72
C MET A 40 4.32 -19.05 -6.39
N LYS A 41 4.59 -17.84 -5.95
CA LYS A 41 3.96 -17.19 -4.80
C LYS A 41 2.90 -16.20 -5.27
N CYS A 42 1.83 -16.06 -4.49
CA CYS A 42 0.77 -15.10 -4.73
C CYS A 42 0.82 -14.01 -3.67
N ILE A 43 1.04 -12.77 -4.08
CA ILE A 43 0.85 -11.60 -3.23
C ILE A 43 -0.29 -10.75 -3.79
N ILE A 44 -1.04 -10.08 -2.93
CA ILE A 44 -2.12 -9.17 -3.34
C ILE A 44 -1.76 -7.72 -3.02
N ASP A 45 -2.30 -6.82 -3.84
CA ASP A 45 -2.19 -5.38 -3.61
C ASP A 45 -3.17 -4.93 -2.52
N VAL A 46 -2.70 -4.17 -1.55
CA VAL A 46 -3.52 -3.58 -0.48
C VAL A 46 -3.37 -2.07 -0.47
N VAL A 47 -4.49 -1.37 -0.62
CA VAL A 47 -4.56 0.10 -0.69
C VAL A 47 -5.10 0.61 0.63
N TYR A 48 -4.19 0.94 1.55
CA TYR A 48 -4.56 1.28 2.93
C TYR A 48 -4.42 2.77 3.28
N ASN A 49 -3.85 3.59 2.38
CA ASN A 49 -3.83 5.04 2.57
C ASN A 49 -5.22 5.66 2.34
N HIS A 50 -6.01 5.11 1.43
CA HIS A 50 -7.28 5.68 1.00
C HIS A 50 -8.26 4.60 0.54
N THR A 51 -9.50 5.01 0.27
CA THR A 51 -10.55 4.13 -0.24
C THR A 51 -11.47 4.89 -1.20
N SER A 52 -12.38 4.16 -1.84
CA SER A 52 -13.41 4.80 -2.68
C SER A 52 -14.35 5.66 -1.83
N PRO A 53 -14.86 6.79 -2.36
CA PRO A 53 -15.88 7.59 -1.67
C PRO A 53 -17.18 6.84 -1.39
N ASP A 54 -17.46 5.74 -2.08
CA ASP A 54 -18.61 4.85 -1.88
C ASP A 54 -18.24 3.56 -1.12
N SER A 55 -17.12 3.54 -0.41
CA SER A 55 -16.73 2.44 0.45
C SER A 55 -17.78 2.16 1.51
N THR A 56 -17.96 0.87 1.87
CA THR A 56 -18.83 0.44 2.98
C THR A 56 -18.45 1.12 4.29
N LEU A 57 -17.16 1.37 4.52
CA LEU A 57 -16.65 2.07 5.70
C LEU A 57 -17.19 3.49 5.84
N VAL A 58 -17.56 4.16 4.74
CA VAL A 58 -18.09 5.53 4.80
C VAL A 58 -19.36 5.63 5.63
N ALA A 59 -20.20 4.60 5.56
CA ALA A 59 -21.46 4.54 6.33
C ALA A 59 -21.24 3.91 7.72
N GLU A 60 -20.37 2.91 7.82
CA GLU A 60 -20.17 2.10 9.04
C GLU A 60 -19.25 2.79 10.04
N HIS A 61 -18.18 3.45 9.54
CA HIS A 61 -17.11 4.04 10.34
C HIS A 61 -16.69 5.41 9.78
N PRO A 62 -17.55 6.43 9.84
CA PRO A 62 -17.21 7.76 9.32
C PRO A 62 -15.99 8.41 10.04
N ASP A 63 -15.69 7.99 11.25
CA ASP A 63 -14.54 8.41 12.06
C ASP A 63 -13.19 7.81 11.60
N TYR A 64 -13.20 6.88 10.64
CA TYR A 64 -11.97 6.32 10.05
C TYR A 64 -11.36 7.20 8.96
N PHE A 65 -12.03 8.29 8.58
CA PHE A 65 -11.64 9.12 7.43
C PHE A 65 -10.95 10.42 7.83
N TYR A 66 -10.11 10.90 6.92
CA TYR A 66 -9.56 12.25 7.00
C TYR A 66 -10.62 13.27 6.58
N TYR A 67 -10.75 14.32 7.38
CA TYR A 67 -11.62 15.46 7.12
C TYR A 67 -10.78 16.71 6.89
N LYS A 68 -11.11 17.45 5.83
CA LYS A 68 -10.54 18.77 5.54
C LYS A 68 -11.03 19.79 6.57
N PRO A 69 -10.37 20.96 6.66
CA PRO A 69 -10.81 22.03 7.59
C PRO A 69 -12.26 22.53 7.36
N ASP A 70 -12.81 22.33 6.16
CA ASP A 70 -14.21 22.64 5.83
C ASP A 70 -15.21 21.58 6.32
N GLY A 71 -14.73 20.52 6.96
CA GLY A 71 -15.55 19.41 7.45
C GLY A 71 -15.93 18.37 6.40
N CYS A 72 -15.47 18.52 5.15
CA CYS A 72 -15.69 17.52 4.12
C CYS A 72 -14.63 16.41 4.17
N ARG A 73 -15.04 15.16 3.94
CA ARG A 73 -14.08 14.10 3.67
C ARG A 73 -13.26 14.42 2.44
N GLY A 74 -11.99 14.08 2.45
CA GLY A 74 -11.12 14.41 1.33
C GLY A 74 -9.85 13.58 1.28
N ASN A 75 -8.96 14.04 0.45
CA ASN A 75 -7.62 13.50 0.30
C ASN A 75 -6.58 14.57 0.65
N LYS A 76 -5.39 14.12 1.02
CA LYS A 76 -4.23 14.96 1.31
C LYS A 76 -3.48 15.34 0.02
N VAL A 77 -3.59 14.49 -1.02
CA VAL A 77 -3.01 14.71 -2.36
C VAL A 77 -4.08 15.32 -3.25
N GLY A 78 -3.94 16.59 -3.62
CA GLY A 78 -4.97 17.36 -4.33
C GLY A 78 -5.46 16.76 -5.66
N ASP A 79 -4.62 15.99 -6.35
CA ASP A 79 -4.93 15.40 -7.64
C ASP A 79 -5.71 14.06 -7.56
N TRP A 80 -5.79 13.45 -6.38
CA TRP A 80 -6.47 12.18 -6.17
C TRP A 80 -7.96 12.37 -5.86
N THR A 81 -8.68 12.92 -6.83
CA THR A 81 -10.08 13.32 -6.66
C THR A 81 -11.10 12.18 -6.61
N ASP A 82 -10.67 10.95 -6.89
CA ASP A 82 -11.50 9.74 -6.93
C ASP A 82 -11.43 8.91 -5.65
N VAL A 83 -10.67 9.37 -4.64
CA VAL A 83 -10.48 8.68 -3.37
C VAL A 83 -10.71 9.59 -2.18
N VAL A 84 -10.90 8.99 -1.01
CA VAL A 84 -10.91 9.65 0.30
C VAL A 84 -9.91 8.96 1.22
N ASP A 85 -9.09 9.76 1.91
CA ASP A 85 -8.02 9.25 2.76
C ASP A 85 -8.52 8.74 4.10
N LEU A 86 -7.83 7.72 4.59
CA LEU A 86 -8.05 7.17 5.92
C LEU A 86 -7.26 7.95 6.98
N ASN A 87 -7.77 7.95 8.22
CA ASN A 87 -7.19 8.64 9.35
C ASN A 87 -6.53 7.66 10.33
N TYR A 88 -5.23 7.50 10.22
CA TYR A 88 -4.44 6.62 11.09
C TYR A 88 -4.18 7.17 12.51
N GLU A 89 -4.70 8.33 12.88
CA GLU A 89 -4.80 8.75 14.29
C GLU A 89 -5.83 7.91 15.04
N ASN A 90 -6.83 7.36 14.33
CA ASN A 90 -7.83 6.47 14.89
C ASN A 90 -7.30 5.03 15.00
N ARG A 91 -7.04 4.57 16.21
CA ARG A 91 -6.52 3.21 16.45
C ARG A 91 -7.52 2.08 16.13
N ALA A 92 -8.82 2.37 16.11
CA ALA A 92 -9.81 1.38 15.70
C ALA A 92 -9.71 1.03 14.20
N LEU A 93 -9.32 2.00 13.35
CA LEU A 93 -8.97 1.75 11.95
C LEU A 93 -7.82 0.74 11.84
N TRP A 94 -6.80 0.83 12.70
CA TRP A 94 -5.67 -0.10 12.67
C TRP A 94 -6.14 -1.54 12.85
N GLN A 95 -6.98 -1.78 13.86
CA GLN A 95 -7.50 -3.13 14.10
C GLN A 95 -8.30 -3.65 12.91
N TYR A 96 -9.17 -2.82 12.33
CA TYR A 96 -9.97 -3.20 11.16
C TYR A 96 -9.08 -3.61 9.97
N GLN A 97 -8.03 -2.83 9.69
CA GLN A 97 -7.11 -3.11 8.58
C GLN A 97 -6.22 -4.32 8.86
N ILE A 98 -5.76 -4.50 10.10
CA ILE A 98 -5.00 -5.69 10.51
C ILE A 98 -5.86 -6.95 10.37
N ASP A 99 -7.11 -6.92 10.80
CA ASP A 99 -8.05 -8.03 10.63
C ASP A 99 -8.29 -8.36 9.15
N SER A 100 -8.28 -7.34 8.28
CA SER A 100 -8.40 -7.52 6.84
C SER A 100 -7.17 -8.20 6.23
N LEU A 101 -5.95 -7.82 6.67
CA LEU A 101 -4.72 -8.51 6.29
C LEU A 101 -4.71 -9.95 6.79
N CYS A 102 -5.09 -10.17 8.04
CA CYS A 102 -5.20 -11.50 8.64
C CYS A 102 -6.19 -12.40 7.90
N TYR A 103 -7.31 -11.84 7.43
CA TYR A 103 -8.26 -12.56 6.59
C TYR A 103 -7.61 -13.07 5.29
N TRP A 104 -6.92 -12.17 4.55
CA TRP A 104 -6.29 -12.54 3.28
C TRP A 104 -5.04 -13.41 3.47
N ALA A 105 -4.29 -13.24 4.56
CA ALA A 105 -3.11 -14.04 4.88
C ALA A 105 -3.39 -15.55 4.99
N GLN A 106 -4.65 -15.95 5.18
CA GLN A 106 -5.03 -17.36 5.13
C GLN A 106 -4.84 -17.97 3.74
N TYR A 107 -4.88 -17.17 2.69
CA TYR A 107 -4.94 -17.61 1.31
C TYR A 107 -3.69 -17.26 0.50
N VAL A 108 -3.10 -16.07 0.72
CA VAL A 108 -1.99 -15.55 -0.08
C VAL A 108 -0.65 -15.63 0.66
N ASP A 109 0.45 -15.45 -0.07
CA ASP A 109 1.81 -15.53 0.47
C ASP A 109 2.37 -14.18 0.93
N GLY A 110 1.63 -13.09 0.74
CA GLY A 110 2.08 -11.77 1.15
C GLY A 110 1.30 -10.62 0.52
N PHE A 111 1.83 -9.43 0.68
CA PHE A 111 1.15 -8.19 0.33
C PHE A 111 2.08 -7.22 -0.39
N ARG A 112 1.56 -6.59 -1.45
CA ARG A 112 2.10 -5.33 -1.98
C ARG A 112 1.29 -4.19 -1.38
N CYS A 113 1.94 -3.29 -0.66
CA CYS A 113 1.27 -2.22 0.06
C CYS A 113 1.41 -0.91 -0.70
N ASP A 114 0.29 -0.43 -1.25
CA ASP A 114 0.18 0.79 -2.04
C ASP A 114 0.53 2.02 -1.20
N VAL A 115 1.33 2.95 -1.77
CA VAL A 115 1.83 4.18 -1.11
C VAL A 115 2.17 3.99 0.38
N ALA A 116 2.91 2.93 0.69
CA ALA A 116 3.21 2.51 2.07
C ALA A 116 3.85 3.62 2.91
N SER A 117 4.55 4.57 2.27
CA SER A 117 5.17 5.72 2.93
C SER A 117 4.18 6.63 3.66
N THR A 118 2.92 6.69 3.22
CA THR A 118 1.90 7.59 3.79
C THR A 118 1.09 6.97 4.92
N VAL A 119 1.31 5.68 5.19
CA VAL A 119 0.72 4.94 6.31
C VAL A 119 1.77 4.77 7.41
N PRO A 120 1.44 4.96 8.70
CA PRO A 120 2.43 4.89 9.77
C PRO A 120 3.21 3.57 9.81
N VAL A 121 4.53 3.64 9.88
CA VAL A 121 5.40 2.44 9.97
C VAL A 121 5.02 1.59 11.18
N ALA A 122 4.66 2.20 12.29
CA ALA A 122 4.20 1.48 13.49
C ALA A 122 2.96 0.61 13.20
N PHE A 123 2.04 1.05 12.32
CA PHE A 123 0.92 0.24 11.85
C PHE A 123 1.43 -0.98 11.07
N TRP A 124 2.34 -0.79 10.12
CA TRP A 124 2.90 -1.89 9.32
C TRP A 124 3.62 -2.92 10.18
N GLN A 125 4.38 -2.47 11.19
CA GLN A 125 5.05 -3.36 12.15
C GLN A 125 4.05 -4.17 12.98
N GLU A 126 2.95 -3.56 13.43
CA GLU A 126 1.89 -4.23 14.17
C GLU A 126 1.15 -5.22 13.27
N ALA A 127 0.81 -4.81 12.05
CA ALA A 127 0.17 -5.66 11.04
C ALA A 127 1.04 -6.88 10.69
N ARG A 128 2.35 -6.67 10.47
CA ARG A 128 3.31 -7.74 10.19
C ARG A 128 3.35 -8.77 11.31
N ARG A 129 3.40 -8.32 12.58
CA ARG A 129 3.37 -9.23 13.74
C ARG A 129 2.10 -10.06 13.82
N ALA A 130 0.95 -9.48 13.50
CA ALA A 130 -0.33 -10.18 13.50
C ALA A 130 -0.41 -11.21 12.34
N VAL A 131 -0.02 -10.80 11.14
CA VAL A 131 0.00 -11.68 9.96
C VAL A 131 0.97 -12.85 10.15
N GLU A 132 2.12 -12.65 10.80
CA GLU A 132 3.11 -13.70 11.07
C GLU A 132 2.52 -14.88 11.88
N GLN A 133 1.49 -14.65 12.70
CA GLN A 133 0.81 -15.72 13.45
C GLN A 133 -0.07 -16.60 12.53
N ILE A 134 -0.44 -16.12 11.36
CA ILE A 134 -1.34 -16.81 10.42
C ILE A 134 -0.53 -17.36 9.23
N ARG A 135 0.36 -16.54 8.69
CA ARG A 135 1.23 -16.85 7.54
C ARG A 135 2.69 -16.53 7.91
N PRO A 136 3.39 -17.44 8.60
CA PRO A 136 4.83 -17.27 8.87
C PRO A 136 5.63 -17.10 7.58
N GLY A 137 6.50 -16.09 7.55
CA GLY A 137 7.31 -15.77 6.38
C GLY A 137 6.53 -15.12 5.22
N ALA A 138 5.41 -14.45 5.50
CA ALA A 138 4.69 -13.66 4.51
C ALA A 138 5.60 -12.58 3.89
N ILE A 139 5.47 -12.39 2.58
CA ILE A 139 6.26 -11.42 1.80
C ILE A 139 5.64 -10.03 1.93
N TRP A 140 6.43 -9.04 2.29
CA TRP A 140 6.01 -7.65 2.40
C TRP A 140 6.76 -6.77 1.40
N LEU A 141 6.03 -6.36 0.35
CA LEU A 141 6.51 -5.41 -0.66
C LEU A 141 5.82 -4.07 -0.43
N GLY A 142 6.59 -3.05 -0.06
CA GLY A 142 6.07 -1.69 0.12
C GLY A 142 6.31 -0.84 -1.13
N GLU A 143 5.29 -0.12 -1.57
CA GLU A 143 5.50 0.99 -2.48
C GLU A 143 5.94 2.20 -1.66
N SER A 144 7.24 2.48 -1.69
CA SER A 144 7.76 3.76 -1.23
C SER A 144 7.47 4.86 -2.26
N VAL A 145 7.53 6.11 -1.84
CA VAL A 145 7.34 7.26 -2.73
C VAL A 145 8.61 8.08 -2.79
N HIS A 146 8.76 8.90 -3.82
CA HIS A 146 9.92 9.77 -3.99
C HIS A 146 10.18 10.65 -2.76
N LEU A 147 11.44 10.86 -2.41
CA LEU A 147 11.86 11.68 -1.27
C LEU A 147 11.26 13.10 -1.31
N ALA A 148 11.15 13.69 -2.49
CA ALA A 148 10.52 15.00 -2.67
C ALA A 148 9.04 14.99 -2.25
N HIS A 149 8.32 13.88 -2.48
CA HIS A 149 6.94 13.72 -2.04
C HIS A 149 6.84 13.59 -0.52
N ILE A 150 7.76 12.82 0.09
CA ILE A 150 7.86 12.68 1.55
C ILE A 150 8.09 14.05 2.20
N GLN A 151 9.03 14.85 1.65
CA GLN A 151 9.32 16.19 2.15
C GLN A 151 8.09 17.10 2.07
N ALA A 152 7.41 17.13 0.91
CA ALA A 152 6.21 17.94 0.73
C ALA A 152 5.07 17.54 1.70
N PHE A 153 4.88 16.24 1.95
CA PHE A 153 3.89 15.75 2.93
C PHE A 153 4.23 16.20 4.35
N ARG A 154 5.49 16.08 4.75
CA ARG A 154 5.96 16.51 6.08
C ARG A 154 5.84 18.03 6.27
N GLU A 155 6.13 18.82 5.24
CA GLU A 155 5.94 20.28 5.25
C GLU A 155 4.47 20.69 5.41
N MET A 156 3.54 19.90 4.88
CA MET A 156 2.09 20.07 5.09
C MET A 156 1.61 19.57 6.47
N GLY A 157 2.50 19.00 7.29
CA GLY A 157 2.17 18.44 8.61
C GLY A 157 1.60 17.03 8.56
N PHE A 158 1.68 16.33 7.43
CA PHE A 158 1.23 14.95 7.30
C PHE A 158 2.37 13.96 7.58
N TYR A 159 1.97 12.76 7.97
CA TYR A 159 2.91 11.65 8.13
C TYR A 159 3.39 11.16 6.76
N ALA A 160 4.69 10.97 6.62
CA ALA A 160 5.29 10.20 5.53
C ALA A 160 6.62 9.58 5.99
N ALA A 161 6.86 8.31 5.65
CA ALA A 161 8.05 7.56 5.99
C ALA A 161 9.03 7.47 4.82
N THR A 162 10.32 7.53 5.12
CA THR A 162 11.41 7.25 4.19
C THR A 162 11.62 5.76 3.98
N ASP A 163 12.40 5.37 2.96
CA ASP A 163 12.76 3.98 2.70
C ASP A 163 13.43 3.33 3.91
N THR A 164 14.37 4.01 4.54
CA THR A 164 15.06 3.52 5.75
C THR A 164 14.07 3.22 6.89
N GLU A 165 13.07 4.07 7.08
CA GLU A 165 12.02 3.83 8.09
C GLU A 165 11.13 2.64 7.68
N LEU A 166 10.77 2.52 6.39
CA LEU A 166 9.94 1.43 5.87
C LEU A 166 10.64 0.06 5.93
N PHE A 167 11.96 -0.03 5.76
CA PHE A 167 12.69 -1.30 5.88
C PHE A 167 12.60 -1.93 7.27
N THR A 168 12.13 -1.22 8.27
CA THR A 168 11.81 -1.82 9.58
C THR A 168 10.54 -2.67 9.58
N ALA A 169 9.74 -2.60 8.52
CA ALA A 169 8.46 -3.31 8.35
C ALA A 169 8.35 -4.11 7.04
N PHE A 170 9.12 -3.77 6.01
CA PHE A 170 9.03 -4.36 4.67
C PHE A 170 10.31 -5.13 4.32
N ASP A 171 10.15 -6.17 3.48
CA ASP A 171 11.26 -6.97 2.96
C ASP A 171 11.81 -6.38 1.65
N ILE A 172 10.93 -5.73 0.87
CA ILE A 172 11.22 -5.20 -0.46
C ILE A 172 10.53 -3.83 -0.58
N LEU A 173 11.25 -2.86 -1.18
CA LEU A 173 10.71 -1.54 -1.53
C LEU A 173 10.97 -1.24 -3.00
N TYR A 174 10.15 -0.36 -3.60
CA TYR A 174 10.40 0.19 -4.92
C TYR A 174 11.52 1.24 -4.87
N PRO A 175 12.57 1.15 -5.70
CA PRO A 175 13.70 2.09 -5.69
C PRO A 175 13.40 3.32 -6.58
N TYR A 176 12.31 4.03 -6.35
CA TYR A 176 11.87 5.13 -7.22
C TYR A 176 12.91 6.24 -7.38
N ASP A 177 13.63 6.59 -6.32
CA ASP A 177 14.68 7.62 -6.39
C ASP A 177 15.96 7.12 -7.08
N LEU A 178 16.16 5.81 -7.16
CA LEU A 178 17.28 5.22 -7.88
C LEU A 178 16.99 4.93 -9.36
N TRP A 179 15.71 4.85 -9.74
CA TRP A 179 15.33 4.47 -11.09
C TRP A 179 15.91 5.39 -12.18
N PRO A 180 15.87 6.73 -12.06
CA PRO A 180 16.47 7.61 -13.05
C PRO A 180 17.98 7.40 -13.22
N LEU A 181 18.68 7.09 -12.12
CA LEU A 181 20.10 6.77 -12.16
C LEU A 181 20.37 5.44 -12.88
N TYR A 182 19.52 4.44 -12.67
CA TYR A 182 19.59 3.18 -13.40
C TYR A 182 19.40 3.38 -14.90
N GLU A 183 18.45 4.19 -15.32
CA GLU A 183 18.25 4.57 -16.74
C GLU A 183 19.48 5.25 -17.31
N ASP A 184 20.04 6.24 -16.60
CA ASP A 184 21.25 6.96 -17.04
C ASP A 184 22.46 6.04 -17.23
N VAL A 185 22.62 5.06 -16.34
CA VAL A 185 23.71 4.08 -16.45
C VAL A 185 23.46 3.10 -17.61
N THR A 186 22.24 2.60 -17.76
CA THR A 186 21.91 1.62 -18.83
C THR A 186 21.97 2.25 -20.23
N GLU A 187 21.68 3.54 -20.34
CA GLU A 187 21.80 4.29 -21.58
C GLU A 187 23.22 4.85 -21.83
N GLY A 188 24.16 4.58 -20.93
CA GLY A 188 25.56 5.00 -21.06
C GLY A 188 25.81 6.50 -20.77
N ARG A 189 24.85 7.21 -20.19
CA ARG A 189 25.03 8.61 -19.79
C ARG A 189 25.91 8.75 -18.54
N LEU A 190 25.89 7.74 -17.66
CA LEU A 190 26.70 7.68 -16.45
C LEU A 190 27.46 6.36 -16.35
N PRO A 191 28.63 6.32 -15.70
CA PRO A 191 29.35 5.08 -15.44
C PRO A 191 28.64 4.22 -14.39
N LEU A 192 28.77 2.88 -14.53
CA LEU A 192 28.18 1.89 -13.61
C LEU A 192 28.56 2.11 -12.12
N SER A 193 29.74 2.67 -11.86
CA SER A 193 30.17 3.00 -10.50
C SER A 193 29.18 3.91 -9.77
N ARG A 194 28.51 4.82 -10.49
CA ARG A 194 27.51 5.72 -9.90
C ARG A 194 26.29 4.98 -9.35
N TRP A 195 25.94 3.85 -9.97
CA TRP A 195 24.89 2.98 -9.46
C TRP A 195 25.31 2.30 -8.16
N PHE A 196 26.51 1.73 -8.11
CA PHE A 196 27.01 1.10 -6.89
C PHE A 196 27.15 2.10 -5.74
N ASP A 197 27.70 3.30 -5.99
CA ASP A 197 27.79 4.36 -4.97
C ASP A 197 26.42 4.71 -4.37
N ALA A 198 25.36 4.73 -5.20
CA ALA A 198 24.02 5.08 -4.74
C ALA A 198 23.33 3.93 -3.96
N VAL A 199 23.59 2.68 -4.34
CA VAL A 199 23.07 1.50 -3.61
C VAL A 199 23.76 1.38 -2.25
N ASP A 200 25.10 1.51 -2.19
CA ASP A 200 25.86 1.47 -0.94
C ASP A 200 25.43 2.56 0.05
N TYR A 201 24.96 3.72 -0.45
CA TYR A 201 24.48 4.80 0.41
C TYR A 201 23.13 4.49 1.10
N GLN A 202 22.38 3.48 0.61
CA GLN A 202 21.11 3.07 1.20
C GLN A 202 21.25 2.00 2.30
N GLU A 203 22.42 1.36 2.40
CA GLU A 203 22.75 0.44 3.49
C GLU A 203 23.14 1.21 4.77
#